data_a9f9993209455d0b1070473c7eb87323
#
_entry.id   a9f9993209455d0b1070473c7eb87323
#
_cell.length_a   1.000
_cell.length_b   1.000
_cell.length_c   1.000
_cell.angle_alpha   90.00
_cell.angle_beta   90.00
_cell.angle_gamma   90.00
#
_symmetry.space_group_name_H-M   'P 1'
#
loop_
_entity.id
_entity.type
_entity.pdbx_description
1 polymer ?
#
loop_
_entity_poly.entity_id
_entity_poly.type
_entity_poly.pdbx_seq_one_letter_code
_entity_poly.pdbx_strand_id
1 'polypeptide(L)'
;MADREGLNGPLSRPEVLDLLGEGRDLSGANLAGISLVGLDLSGASLREANLSDADLTQVNLSSAALQGANLTRACLSLANLAGADLRQCHMERAVVREADLRRATMLWVDLRSADLRLANLTEADLRGARLSNADFRLAVLSAANLSEALLWDTNFERAILQEARLVGADMSRARCSGAIMWDADLTDANVVNADFSDVDLRQTMITTDQLAKAGSLEGAHYQGEQSLRLRLLRGLSLGRRKG
;
A
#
# COMPACT_ATOMS: atom_id res chain seq x y z
N MET A 1 0.77 35.31 -14.86
CA MET A 1 -0.10 34.76 -13.82
C MET A 1 -1.51 34.92 -14.34
N ALA A 2 -2.05 33.92 -15.02
CA ALA A 2 -3.44 33.93 -15.46
C ALA A 2 -4.31 33.76 -14.20
N ASP A 3 -5.38 34.57 -14.12
CA ASP A 3 -6.27 34.59 -12.98
C ASP A 3 -6.92 33.22 -12.75
N ARG A 4 -6.56 32.55 -11.65
CA ARG A 4 -7.14 31.26 -11.21
C ARG A 4 -8.59 31.36 -10.71
N GLU A 5 -9.23 32.55 -10.81
CA GLU A 5 -10.59 32.79 -10.32
C GLU A 5 -11.69 32.07 -11.14
N GLY A 6 -11.37 31.43 -12.26
CA GLY A 6 -12.33 30.76 -13.14
C GLY A 6 -12.52 29.25 -12.94
N LEU A 7 -11.71 28.55 -12.08
CA LEU A 7 -11.69 27.09 -12.01
C LEU A 7 -12.59 26.50 -10.90
N ASN A 8 -13.70 27.19 -10.53
CA ASN A 8 -14.62 26.71 -9.48
C ASN A 8 -15.51 25.52 -9.88
N GLY A 9 -15.47 25.08 -11.13
CA GLY A 9 -16.19 23.91 -11.63
C GLY A 9 -15.26 22.77 -12.01
N PRO A 10 -15.81 21.56 -12.26
CA PRO A 10 -15.00 20.43 -12.73
C PRO A 10 -14.47 20.73 -14.13
N LEU A 11 -13.14 20.50 -14.32
CA LEU A 11 -12.50 20.65 -15.62
C LEU A 11 -12.92 19.53 -16.57
N SER A 12 -13.07 19.86 -17.83
CA SER A 12 -13.21 18.88 -18.91
C SER A 12 -11.84 18.38 -19.39
N ARG A 13 -11.82 17.22 -20.05
CA ARG A 13 -10.57 16.65 -20.62
C ARG A 13 -9.86 17.62 -21.59
N PRO A 14 -10.55 18.36 -22.52
CA PRO A 14 -9.88 19.35 -23.37
C PRO A 14 -9.18 20.46 -22.57
N GLU A 15 -9.83 21.01 -21.54
CA GLU A 15 -9.23 22.05 -20.68
C GLU A 15 -7.99 21.54 -19.94
N VAL A 16 -8.00 20.26 -19.49
CA VAL A 16 -6.80 19.64 -18.92
C VAL A 16 -5.68 19.55 -19.93
N LEU A 17 -5.98 19.18 -21.18
CA LEU A 17 -4.97 19.11 -22.25
C LEU A 17 -4.35 20.47 -22.56
N ASP A 18 -5.15 21.52 -22.59
CA ASP A 18 -4.69 22.89 -22.80
C ASP A 18 -3.75 23.34 -21.67
N LEU A 19 -4.14 23.13 -20.40
CA LEU A 19 -3.30 23.43 -19.23
C LEU A 19 -2.00 22.65 -19.20
N LEU A 20 -2.01 21.40 -19.66
CA LEU A 20 -0.80 20.60 -19.79
C LEU A 20 0.17 21.15 -20.83
N GLY A 21 -0.35 21.75 -21.90
CA GLY A 21 0.44 22.48 -22.91
C GLY A 21 1.14 23.73 -22.36
N GLU A 22 0.56 24.36 -21.33
CA GLU A 22 1.03 25.62 -20.72
C GLU A 22 2.00 25.43 -19.53
N GLY A 23 2.23 24.22 -19.06
CA GLY A 23 3.19 24.03 -17.95
C GLY A 23 2.88 22.91 -16.95
N ARG A 24 1.89 22.06 -17.23
CA ARG A 24 1.54 20.87 -16.41
C ARG A 24 1.19 21.17 -14.95
N ASP A 25 0.68 22.36 -14.62
CA ASP A 25 0.23 22.72 -13.27
C ASP A 25 -1.29 22.61 -13.14
N LEU A 26 -1.74 21.52 -12.53
CA LEU A 26 -3.13 21.20 -12.20
C LEU A 26 -3.36 21.25 -10.67
N SER A 27 -2.52 21.95 -9.93
CA SER A 27 -2.62 22.03 -8.47
C SER A 27 -3.95 22.68 -8.05
N GLY A 28 -4.65 22.04 -7.12
CA GLY A 28 -5.96 22.47 -6.63
C GLY A 28 -7.10 22.33 -7.66
N ALA A 29 -6.84 21.79 -8.86
CA ALA A 29 -7.87 21.65 -9.88
C ALA A 29 -8.98 20.68 -9.44
N ASN A 30 -10.22 21.01 -9.83
CA ASN A 30 -11.35 20.09 -9.66
C ASN A 30 -11.45 19.16 -10.88
N LEU A 31 -11.01 17.92 -10.68
CA LEU A 31 -10.97 16.85 -11.67
C LEU A 31 -11.86 15.67 -11.24
N ALA A 32 -12.85 15.93 -10.39
CA ALA A 32 -13.73 14.89 -9.87
C ALA A 32 -14.51 14.21 -11.01
N GLY A 33 -14.49 12.87 -11.02
CA GLY A 33 -15.20 12.05 -12.00
C GLY A 33 -14.68 12.15 -13.45
N ILE A 34 -13.56 12.86 -13.68
CA ILE A 34 -12.99 13.01 -15.03
C ILE A 34 -12.41 11.69 -15.55
N SER A 35 -12.47 11.47 -16.86
CA SER A 35 -11.71 10.40 -17.51
C SER A 35 -10.44 10.93 -18.15
N LEU A 36 -9.28 10.50 -17.61
CA LEU A 36 -7.95 10.82 -18.11
C LEU A 36 -7.21 9.55 -18.58
N VAL A 37 -7.98 8.54 -18.99
CA VAL A 37 -7.45 7.23 -19.42
C VAL A 37 -6.31 7.39 -20.43
N GLY A 38 -5.17 6.74 -20.13
CA GLY A 38 -3.98 6.69 -20.97
C GLY A 38 -3.25 8.01 -21.17
N LEU A 39 -3.62 9.09 -20.44
CA LEU A 39 -2.99 10.39 -20.60
C LEU A 39 -1.58 10.41 -19.98
N ASP A 40 -0.66 11.15 -20.58
CA ASP A 40 0.67 11.42 -20.02
C ASP A 40 0.64 12.67 -19.12
N LEU A 41 0.62 12.42 -17.80
CA LEU A 41 0.73 13.41 -16.73
C LEU A 41 2.08 13.29 -15.99
N SER A 42 3.09 12.69 -16.62
CA SER A 42 4.41 12.53 -16.01
C SER A 42 5.00 13.88 -15.58
N GLY A 43 5.48 13.95 -14.34
CA GLY A 43 6.03 15.17 -13.75
C GLY A 43 5.03 16.31 -13.54
N ALA A 44 3.73 16.12 -13.82
CA ALA A 44 2.72 17.15 -13.59
C ALA A 44 2.55 17.48 -12.10
N SER A 45 2.17 18.71 -11.80
CA SER A 45 1.75 19.12 -10.46
C SER A 45 0.23 18.96 -10.32
N LEU A 46 -0.18 18.09 -9.39
CA LEU A 46 -1.56 17.78 -9.03
C LEU A 46 -1.77 17.94 -7.52
N ARG A 47 -0.95 18.79 -6.87
CA ARG A 47 -1.04 19.04 -5.43
C ARG A 47 -2.43 19.49 -5.05
N GLU A 48 -3.01 18.87 -4.02
CA GLU A 48 -4.34 19.22 -3.52
C GLU A 48 -5.47 19.16 -4.58
N ALA A 49 -5.22 18.57 -5.75
CA ALA A 49 -6.25 18.39 -6.78
C ALA A 49 -7.33 17.42 -6.31
N ASN A 50 -8.57 17.68 -6.71
CA ASN A 50 -9.67 16.75 -6.48
C ASN A 50 -9.85 15.82 -7.69
N LEU A 51 -9.39 14.58 -7.54
CA LEU A 51 -9.47 13.48 -8.50
C LEU A 51 -10.43 12.38 -8.01
N SER A 52 -11.35 12.72 -7.08
CA SER A 52 -12.29 11.73 -6.56
C SER A 52 -13.15 11.16 -7.68
N ASP A 53 -13.38 9.84 -7.64
CA ASP A 53 -14.14 9.08 -8.66
C ASP A 53 -13.58 9.19 -10.10
N ALA A 54 -12.38 9.75 -10.31
CA ALA A 54 -11.77 9.88 -11.63
C ALA A 54 -11.35 8.52 -12.21
N ASP A 55 -11.44 8.39 -13.53
CA ASP A 55 -10.88 7.27 -14.28
C ASP A 55 -9.47 7.64 -14.78
N LEU A 56 -8.47 7.12 -14.09
CA LEU A 56 -7.05 7.29 -14.35
C LEU A 56 -6.42 5.97 -14.85
N THR A 57 -7.23 5.10 -15.44
CA THR A 57 -6.75 3.81 -15.97
C THR A 57 -5.63 4.05 -16.99
N GLN A 58 -4.51 3.33 -16.84
CA GLN A 58 -3.33 3.42 -17.71
C GLN A 58 -2.70 4.84 -17.81
N VAL A 59 -3.04 5.77 -16.93
CA VAL A 59 -2.43 7.11 -16.90
C VAL A 59 -0.94 7.02 -16.56
N ASN A 60 -0.12 7.85 -17.17
CA ASN A 60 1.27 8.02 -16.75
C ASN A 60 1.38 9.20 -15.77
N LEU A 61 1.55 8.92 -14.49
CA LEU A 61 1.79 9.85 -13.39
C LEU A 61 3.22 9.71 -12.82
N SER A 62 4.15 9.13 -13.59
CA SER A 62 5.52 8.95 -13.10
C SER A 62 6.14 10.29 -12.70
N SER A 63 6.77 10.32 -11.52
CA SER A 63 7.36 11.51 -10.91
C SER A 63 6.39 12.71 -10.75
N ALA A 64 5.08 12.50 -10.84
CA ALA A 64 4.10 13.56 -10.61
C ALA A 64 4.03 13.96 -9.13
N ALA A 65 3.68 15.22 -8.87
CA ALA A 65 3.48 15.75 -7.53
C ALA A 65 1.99 15.75 -7.19
N LEU A 66 1.56 14.83 -6.30
CA LEU A 66 0.16 14.63 -5.92
C LEU A 66 -0.11 14.93 -4.43
N GLN A 67 0.84 15.57 -3.71
CA GLN A 67 0.70 15.78 -2.27
C GLN A 67 -0.68 16.34 -1.90
N GLY A 68 -1.36 15.68 -0.95
CA GLY A 68 -2.69 16.11 -0.47
C GLY A 68 -3.82 15.95 -1.48
N ALA A 69 -3.58 15.37 -2.67
CA ALA A 69 -4.64 15.17 -3.65
C ALA A 69 -5.71 14.18 -3.14
N ASN A 70 -6.95 14.42 -3.54
CA ASN A 70 -8.07 13.54 -3.26
C ASN A 70 -8.30 12.56 -4.43
N LEU A 71 -7.92 11.31 -4.25
CA LEU A 71 -8.10 10.18 -5.17
C LEU A 71 -9.12 9.17 -4.64
N THR A 72 -10.00 9.60 -3.72
CA THR A 72 -11.02 8.71 -3.13
C THR A 72 -11.86 8.06 -4.23
N ARG A 73 -11.94 6.73 -4.24
CA ARG A 73 -12.65 5.91 -5.24
C ARG A 73 -12.15 6.06 -6.68
N ALA A 74 -11.03 6.71 -6.94
CA ALA A 74 -10.46 6.80 -8.28
C ALA A 74 -10.03 5.41 -8.81
N CYS A 75 -10.11 5.21 -10.11
CA CYS A 75 -9.56 4.04 -10.80
C CYS A 75 -8.17 4.37 -11.35
N LEU A 76 -7.14 3.73 -10.79
CA LEU A 76 -5.72 3.86 -11.19
C LEU A 76 -5.19 2.51 -11.72
N SER A 77 -6.08 1.64 -12.21
CA SER A 77 -5.65 0.33 -12.72
C SER A 77 -4.63 0.50 -13.86
N LEU A 78 -3.52 -0.27 -13.80
CA LEU A 78 -2.43 -0.20 -14.78
C LEU A 78 -1.75 1.18 -14.89
N ALA A 79 -1.98 2.10 -13.96
CA ALA A 79 -1.35 3.41 -13.96
C ALA A 79 0.16 3.30 -13.64
N ASN A 80 0.96 4.19 -14.22
CA ASN A 80 2.35 4.36 -13.87
C ASN A 80 2.50 5.53 -12.87
N LEU A 81 2.78 5.22 -11.60
CA LEU A 81 3.02 6.16 -10.50
C LEU A 81 4.47 6.06 -10.00
N ALA A 82 5.38 5.49 -10.80
CA ALA A 82 6.77 5.29 -10.39
C ALA A 82 7.43 6.62 -9.99
N GLY A 83 7.97 6.67 -8.76
CA GLY A 83 8.59 7.86 -8.19
C GLY A 83 7.65 9.03 -7.93
N ALA A 84 6.33 8.85 -8.03
CA ALA A 84 5.36 9.89 -7.71
C ALA A 84 5.38 10.27 -6.23
N ASP A 85 5.05 11.51 -5.93
CA ASP A 85 4.90 12.01 -4.57
C ASP A 85 3.41 12.03 -4.17
N LEU A 86 3.00 11.00 -3.43
CA LEU A 86 1.65 10.74 -2.97
C LEU A 86 1.48 11.04 -1.45
N ARG A 87 2.36 11.83 -0.86
CA ARG A 87 2.28 12.15 0.57
C ARG A 87 0.92 12.73 0.94
N GLN A 88 0.33 12.21 2.01
CA GLN A 88 -0.95 12.68 2.56
C GLN A 88 -2.12 12.62 1.55
N CYS A 89 -2.01 11.88 0.45
CA CYS A 89 -3.13 11.66 -0.46
C CYS A 89 -4.28 10.92 0.22
N HIS A 90 -5.49 11.24 -0.17
CA HIS A 90 -6.69 10.51 0.17
C HIS A 90 -7.01 9.54 -0.96
N MET A 91 -6.81 8.23 -0.73
CA MET A 91 -7.01 7.16 -1.72
C MET A 91 -7.95 6.07 -1.18
N GLU A 92 -8.85 6.43 -0.27
CA GLU A 92 -9.80 5.50 0.30
C GLU A 92 -10.65 4.86 -0.80
N ARG A 93 -10.71 3.51 -0.78
CA ARG A 93 -11.44 2.70 -1.77
C ARG A 93 -10.99 2.91 -3.22
N ALA A 94 -9.81 3.48 -3.45
CA ALA A 94 -9.25 3.57 -4.80
C ALA A 94 -8.96 2.17 -5.36
N VAL A 95 -9.06 2.02 -6.67
CA VAL A 95 -8.68 0.80 -7.39
C VAL A 95 -7.32 1.02 -8.04
N VAL A 96 -6.27 0.38 -7.49
CA VAL A 96 -4.86 0.59 -7.87
C VAL A 96 -4.25 -0.72 -8.39
N ARG A 97 -5.08 -1.55 -9.03
CA ARG A 97 -4.67 -2.86 -9.52
C ARG A 97 -3.59 -2.75 -10.60
N GLU A 98 -2.57 -3.62 -10.48
CA GLU A 98 -1.50 -3.73 -11.46
C GLU A 98 -0.77 -2.39 -11.72
N ALA A 99 -0.93 -1.40 -10.83
CA ALA A 99 -0.24 -0.12 -10.96
C ALA A 99 1.24 -0.25 -10.58
N ASP A 100 2.06 0.56 -11.23
CA ASP A 100 3.48 0.71 -10.91
C ASP A 100 3.68 1.87 -9.91
N LEU A 101 3.93 1.52 -8.65
CA LEU A 101 4.18 2.45 -7.54
C LEU A 101 5.64 2.38 -7.06
N ARG A 102 6.54 1.83 -7.86
CA ARG A 102 7.94 1.68 -7.48
C ARG A 102 8.55 3.02 -7.07
N ARG A 103 9.21 3.03 -5.91
CA ARG A 103 9.86 4.23 -5.34
C ARG A 103 8.93 5.41 -5.12
N ALA A 104 7.61 5.20 -5.13
CA ALA A 104 6.68 6.27 -4.79
C ALA A 104 6.83 6.69 -3.33
N THR A 105 6.71 7.98 -3.06
CA THR A 105 6.69 8.51 -1.70
C THR A 105 5.25 8.63 -1.24
N MET A 106 4.83 7.77 -0.28
CA MET A 106 3.44 7.59 0.16
C MET A 106 3.28 7.80 1.68
N LEU A 107 4.10 8.69 2.27
CA LEU A 107 4.06 8.99 3.70
C LEU A 107 2.65 9.46 4.11
N TRP A 108 2.08 8.82 5.15
CA TRP A 108 0.75 9.14 5.71
C TRP A 108 -0.39 9.11 4.67
N VAL A 109 -0.23 8.39 3.57
CA VAL A 109 -1.31 8.18 2.60
C VAL A 109 -2.49 7.44 3.25
N ASP A 110 -3.71 7.77 2.87
CA ASP A 110 -4.91 7.04 3.29
C ASP A 110 -5.40 6.11 2.17
N LEU A 111 -5.09 4.82 2.29
CA LEU A 111 -5.46 3.75 1.35
C LEU A 111 -6.44 2.75 1.97
N ARG A 112 -7.20 3.17 2.98
CA ARG A 112 -8.16 2.28 3.63
C ARG A 112 -9.14 1.69 2.63
N SER A 113 -9.28 0.36 2.69
CA SER A 113 -10.17 -0.42 1.79
C SER A 113 -9.83 -0.29 0.30
N ALA A 114 -8.64 0.18 -0.06
CA ALA A 114 -8.19 0.25 -1.44
C ALA A 114 -7.82 -1.14 -1.99
N ASP A 115 -7.91 -1.30 -3.29
CA ASP A 115 -7.58 -2.53 -4.01
C ASP A 115 -6.23 -2.34 -4.73
N LEU A 116 -5.15 -2.88 -4.13
CA LEU A 116 -3.79 -2.84 -4.66
C LEU A 116 -3.31 -4.21 -5.16
N ARG A 117 -4.24 -5.07 -5.55
CA ARG A 117 -3.87 -6.40 -6.05
C ARG A 117 -2.96 -6.30 -7.25
N LEU A 118 -1.89 -7.14 -7.23
CA LEU A 118 -0.89 -7.18 -8.31
C LEU A 118 -0.10 -5.88 -8.51
N ALA A 119 -0.29 -4.85 -7.66
CA ALA A 119 0.48 -3.61 -7.76
C ALA A 119 1.96 -3.83 -7.40
N ASN A 120 2.84 -3.04 -7.99
CA ASN A 120 4.26 -3.06 -7.69
C ASN A 120 4.66 -1.84 -6.85
N LEU A 121 4.95 -2.07 -5.57
CA LEU A 121 5.37 -1.07 -4.59
C LEU A 121 6.84 -1.27 -4.16
N THR A 122 7.66 -1.88 -5.02
CA THR A 122 9.09 -2.10 -4.70
C THR A 122 9.77 -0.78 -4.33
N GLU A 123 10.46 -0.76 -3.19
CA GLU A 123 11.15 0.42 -2.64
C GLU A 123 10.22 1.62 -2.34
N ALA A 124 8.88 1.46 -2.30
CA ALA A 124 7.97 2.55 -1.94
C ALA A 124 8.06 2.90 -0.45
N ASP A 125 7.84 4.17 -0.11
CA ASP A 125 7.84 4.67 1.26
C ASP A 125 6.41 4.91 1.77
N LEU A 126 5.87 3.95 2.55
CA LEU A 126 4.52 3.95 3.11
C LEU A 126 4.51 4.23 4.63
N ARG A 127 5.54 4.88 5.17
CA ARG A 127 5.61 5.14 6.62
C ARG A 127 4.38 5.88 7.14
N GLY A 128 3.81 5.37 8.23
CA GLY A 128 2.62 5.93 8.85
C GLY A 128 1.35 5.87 7.98
N ALA A 129 1.36 5.12 6.87
CA ALA A 129 0.20 4.99 5.99
C ALA A 129 -0.99 4.31 6.68
N ARG A 130 -2.20 4.69 6.30
CA ARG A 130 -3.46 4.07 6.74
C ARG A 130 -3.91 3.07 5.68
N LEU A 131 -3.74 1.78 5.97
CA LEU A 131 -3.90 0.68 5.02
C LEU A 131 -4.93 -0.36 5.50
N SER A 132 -5.67 -0.06 6.55
CA SER A 132 -6.62 -1.00 7.11
C SER A 132 -7.65 -1.46 6.08
N ASN A 133 -7.93 -2.78 6.05
CA ASN A 133 -8.81 -3.44 5.08
C ASN A 133 -8.35 -3.30 3.61
N ALA A 134 -7.16 -2.82 3.32
CA ALA A 134 -6.64 -2.80 1.95
C ALA A 134 -6.32 -4.21 1.44
N ASP A 135 -6.40 -4.40 0.14
CA ASP A 135 -6.15 -5.68 -0.53
C ASP A 135 -4.84 -5.62 -1.34
N PHE A 136 -3.78 -6.25 -0.81
CA PHE A 136 -2.47 -6.38 -1.43
C PHE A 136 -2.19 -7.79 -1.97
N ARG A 137 -3.22 -8.57 -2.24
CA ARG A 137 -3.00 -9.92 -2.76
C ARG A 137 -2.13 -9.91 -4.00
N LEU A 138 -1.08 -10.76 -4.01
CA LEU A 138 -0.15 -10.88 -5.12
C LEU A 138 0.64 -9.59 -5.44
N ALA A 139 0.57 -8.57 -4.60
CA ALA A 139 1.35 -7.35 -4.78
C ALA A 139 2.84 -7.58 -4.45
N VAL A 140 3.71 -6.75 -5.03
CA VAL A 140 5.15 -6.75 -4.78
C VAL A 140 5.50 -5.53 -3.93
N LEU A 141 5.95 -5.78 -2.68
CA LEU A 141 6.37 -4.77 -1.72
C LEU A 141 7.83 -5.00 -1.29
N SER A 142 8.66 -5.57 -2.17
CA SER A 142 10.07 -5.83 -1.85
C SER A 142 10.78 -4.53 -1.48
N ALA A 143 11.49 -4.54 -0.34
CA ALA A 143 12.18 -3.39 0.23
C ALA A 143 11.30 -2.15 0.48
N ALA A 144 9.97 -2.28 0.48
CA ALA A 144 9.07 -1.19 0.83
C ALA A 144 9.16 -0.85 2.33
N ASN A 145 8.97 0.42 2.68
CA ASN A 145 8.97 0.86 4.07
C ASN A 145 7.54 1.11 4.57
N LEU A 146 7.02 0.19 5.38
CA LEU A 146 5.70 0.23 6.02
C LEU A 146 5.80 0.50 7.54
N SER A 147 6.93 1.07 8.01
CA SER A 147 7.11 1.33 9.45
C SER A 147 5.97 2.22 9.97
N GLU A 148 5.44 1.88 11.15
CA GLU A 148 4.33 2.59 11.80
C GLU A 148 3.01 2.62 11.00
N ALA A 149 2.88 1.84 9.93
CA ALA A 149 1.65 1.77 9.14
C ALA A 149 0.52 1.04 9.88
N LEU A 150 -0.72 1.49 9.66
CA LEU A 150 -1.93 0.86 10.20
C LEU A 150 -2.45 -0.19 9.20
N LEU A 151 -2.13 -1.46 9.44
CA LEU A 151 -2.34 -2.61 8.56
C LEU A 151 -3.38 -3.61 9.11
N TRP A 152 -4.20 -3.22 10.09
CA TRP A 152 -5.17 -4.14 10.67
C TRP A 152 -6.22 -4.58 9.63
N ASP A 153 -6.54 -5.89 9.62
CA ASP A 153 -7.41 -6.55 8.62
C ASP A 153 -6.93 -6.44 7.15
N THR A 154 -5.67 -6.01 6.90
CA THR A 154 -5.10 -5.94 5.55
C THR A 154 -4.88 -7.34 4.97
N ASN A 155 -5.09 -7.48 3.67
CA ASN A 155 -4.87 -8.75 2.99
C ASN A 155 -3.57 -8.75 2.18
N PHE A 156 -2.58 -9.52 2.63
CA PHE A 156 -1.29 -9.78 1.97
C PHE A 156 -1.15 -11.20 1.44
N GLU A 157 -2.26 -11.91 1.22
CA GLU A 157 -2.16 -13.29 0.72
C GLU A 157 -1.30 -13.37 -0.54
N ARG A 158 -0.24 -14.20 -0.49
CA ARG A 158 0.74 -14.40 -1.57
C ARG A 158 1.46 -13.12 -2.03
N ALA A 159 1.47 -12.06 -1.23
CA ALA A 159 2.25 -10.87 -1.52
C ALA A 159 3.75 -11.12 -1.28
N ILE A 160 4.62 -10.33 -1.93
CA ILE A 160 6.07 -10.38 -1.78
C ILE A 160 6.50 -9.18 -0.93
N LEU A 161 6.86 -9.44 0.34
CA LEU A 161 7.34 -8.45 1.31
C LEU A 161 8.83 -8.70 1.68
N GLN A 162 9.58 -9.30 0.77
CA GLN A 162 11.01 -9.54 0.97
C GLN A 162 11.73 -8.22 1.31
N GLU A 163 12.55 -8.22 2.37
CA GLU A 163 13.30 -7.04 2.84
C GLU A 163 12.40 -5.84 3.22
N ALA A 164 11.08 -6.03 3.32
CA ALA A 164 10.17 -4.94 3.70
C ALA A 164 10.38 -4.54 5.17
N ARG A 165 10.24 -3.26 5.48
CA ARG A 165 10.31 -2.73 6.84
C ARG A 165 8.92 -2.50 7.39
N LEU A 166 8.57 -3.23 8.45
CA LEU A 166 7.27 -3.20 9.13
C LEU A 166 7.44 -2.82 10.62
N VAL A 167 8.52 -2.08 10.95
CA VAL A 167 8.87 -1.71 12.33
C VAL A 167 7.72 -0.92 12.95
N GLY A 168 7.20 -1.41 14.09
CA GLY A 168 6.10 -0.77 14.82
C GLY A 168 4.76 -0.77 14.07
N ALA A 169 4.61 -1.47 12.95
CA ALA A 169 3.35 -1.54 12.20
C ALA A 169 2.25 -2.30 12.97
N ASP A 170 1.01 -1.88 12.82
CA ASP A 170 -0.14 -2.64 13.35
C ASP A 170 -0.69 -3.60 12.29
N MET A 171 -0.25 -4.84 12.34
CA MET A 171 -0.68 -5.95 11.48
C MET A 171 -1.75 -6.83 12.15
N SER A 172 -2.43 -6.32 13.18
CA SER A 172 -3.44 -7.13 13.86
C SER A 172 -4.50 -7.64 12.88
N ARG A 173 -4.79 -8.94 12.94
CA ARG A 173 -5.71 -9.66 12.04
C ARG A 173 -5.36 -9.57 10.54
N ALA A 174 -4.16 -9.15 10.18
CA ALA A 174 -3.71 -9.18 8.79
C ALA A 174 -3.68 -10.62 8.26
N ARG A 175 -4.05 -10.80 7.01
CA ARG A 175 -4.00 -12.08 6.31
C ARG A 175 -2.75 -12.13 5.46
N CYS A 176 -1.79 -12.97 5.85
CA CYS A 176 -0.49 -13.07 5.17
C CYS A 176 -0.26 -14.46 4.57
N SER A 177 -1.32 -15.30 4.46
CA SER A 177 -1.15 -16.68 4.01
C SER A 177 -0.38 -16.79 2.70
N GLY A 178 0.68 -17.59 2.69
CA GLY A 178 1.56 -17.81 1.55
C GLY A 178 2.40 -16.59 1.14
N ALA A 179 2.46 -15.53 1.95
CA ALA A 179 3.32 -14.38 1.66
C ALA A 179 4.81 -14.73 1.81
N ILE A 180 5.67 -13.99 1.10
CA ILE A 180 7.13 -14.09 1.20
C ILE A 180 7.61 -12.89 2.01
N MET A 181 8.06 -13.14 3.25
CA MET A 181 8.58 -12.13 4.18
C MET A 181 10.05 -12.35 4.53
N TRP A 182 10.78 -13.07 3.67
CA TRP A 182 12.20 -13.35 3.88
C TRP A 182 12.96 -12.02 4.10
N ASP A 183 13.80 -11.98 5.16
CA ASP A 183 14.59 -10.79 5.56
C ASP A 183 13.76 -9.53 5.86
N ALA A 184 12.46 -9.66 6.12
CA ALA A 184 11.63 -8.53 6.53
C ALA A 184 11.87 -8.14 7.99
N ASP A 185 11.71 -6.86 8.31
CA ASP A 185 11.85 -6.32 9.66
C ASP A 185 10.48 -6.06 10.30
N LEU A 186 10.04 -6.96 11.19
CA LEU A 186 8.82 -6.85 11.98
C LEU A 186 9.11 -6.46 13.45
N THR A 187 10.24 -5.81 13.72
CA THR A 187 10.58 -5.35 15.07
C THR A 187 9.43 -4.50 15.62
N ASP A 188 8.97 -4.82 16.82
CA ASP A 188 7.87 -4.14 17.51
C ASP A 188 6.52 -4.12 16.76
N ALA A 189 6.38 -4.84 15.67
CA ALA A 189 5.09 -4.94 14.97
C ALA A 189 4.03 -5.67 15.83
N ASN A 190 2.80 -5.17 15.82
CA ASN A 190 1.65 -5.83 16.41
C ASN A 190 1.08 -6.87 15.45
N VAL A 191 1.26 -8.16 15.75
CA VAL A 191 0.80 -9.28 14.90
C VAL A 191 -0.32 -10.09 15.56
N VAL A 192 -1.04 -9.50 16.51
CA VAL A 192 -2.14 -10.18 17.22
C VAL A 192 -3.20 -10.68 16.25
N ASN A 193 -3.48 -12.00 16.31
CA ASN A 193 -4.42 -12.69 15.43
C ASN A 193 -4.10 -12.61 13.93
N ALA A 194 -2.89 -12.19 13.53
CA ALA A 194 -2.47 -12.24 12.13
C ALA A 194 -2.34 -13.71 11.65
N ASP A 195 -2.71 -13.96 10.41
CA ASP A 195 -2.57 -15.26 9.77
C ASP A 195 -1.25 -15.34 8.98
N PHE A 196 -0.28 -16.07 9.50
CA PHE A 196 1.00 -16.37 8.87
C PHE A 196 1.06 -17.80 8.34
N SER A 197 -0.05 -18.40 7.96
CA SER A 197 -0.07 -19.73 7.36
C SER A 197 0.76 -19.76 6.09
N ASP A 198 1.61 -20.78 5.95
CA ASP A 198 2.49 -20.98 4.78
C ASP A 198 3.43 -19.82 4.45
N VAL A 199 3.65 -18.87 5.38
CA VAL A 199 4.54 -17.71 5.19
C VAL A 199 6.00 -18.11 5.28
N ASP A 200 6.84 -17.55 4.40
CA ASP A 200 8.30 -17.65 4.52
C ASP A 200 8.84 -16.54 5.43
N LEU A 201 9.12 -16.90 6.70
CA LEU A 201 9.67 -16.04 7.75
C LEU A 201 11.18 -16.24 7.96
N ARG A 202 11.89 -16.84 7.00
CA ARG A 202 13.33 -17.05 7.16
C ARG A 202 14.06 -15.70 7.21
N GLN A 203 15.01 -15.59 8.13
CA GLN A 203 15.79 -14.36 8.39
C GLN A 203 14.95 -13.12 8.79
N THR A 204 13.64 -13.29 8.96
CA THR A 204 12.75 -12.21 9.40
C THR A 204 13.07 -11.78 10.83
N MET A 205 13.19 -10.49 11.09
CA MET A 205 13.29 -9.94 12.43
C MET A 205 11.93 -9.91 13.11
N ILE A 206 11.60 -10.97 13.83
CA ILE A 206 10.35 -11.14 14.59
C ILE A 206 10.64 -12.00 15.82
N THR A 207 10.11 -11.62 16.98
CA THR A 207 10.32 -12.35 18.22
C THR A 207 9.36 -13.54 18.37
N THR A 208 9.75 -14.53 19.18
CA THR A 208 8.86 -15.64 19.54
C THR A 208 7.61 -15.17 20.27
N ASP A 209 7.70 -14.11 21.07
CA ASP A 209 6.57 -13.55 21.80
C ASP A 209 5.57 -12.85 20.86
N GLN A 210 6.04 -12.23 19.79
CA GLN A 210 5.17 -11.73 18.72
C GLN A 210 4.47 -12.89 18.01
N LEU A 211 5.23 -13.89 17.56
CA LEU A 211 4.67 -15.07 16.86
C LEU A 211 3.68 -15.87 17.73
N ALA A 212 3.86 -15.89 19.05
CA ALA A 212 2.93 -16.55 19.98
C ALA A 212 1.54 -15.87 20.01
N LYS A 213 1.44 -14.60 19.59
CA LYS A 213 0.19 -13.84 19.52
C LYS A 213 -0.50 -13.95 18.15
N ALA A 214 0.16 -14.54 17.16
CA ALA A 214 -0.40 -14.74 15.83
C ALA A 214 -1.59 -15.71 15.88
N GLY A 215 -2.55 -15.53 14.98
CA GLY A 215 -3.74 -16.37 14.85
C GLY A 215 -3.41 -17.74 14.27
N SER A 216 -2.52 -17.80 13.27
CA SER A 216 -2.04 -19.03 12.66
C SER A 216 -0.57 -18.93 12.27
N LEU A 217 0.13 -20.07 12.37
CA LEU A 217 1.50 -20.30 11.89
C LEU A 217 1.58 -21.67 11.17
N GLU A 218 0.44 -22.19 10.70
CA GLU A 218 0.40 -23.48 10.03
C GLU A 218 1.22 -23.44 8.73
N GLY A 219 2.15 -24.38 8.55
CA GLY A 219 3.01 -24.42 7.36
C GLY A 219 4.06 -23.30 7.27
N ALA A 220 4.13 -22.36 8.22
CA ALA A 220 5.10 -21.26 8.17
C ALA A 220 6.55 -21.78 8.26
N HIS A 221 7.43 -21.18 7.44
CA HIS A 221 8.86 -21.51 7.38
C HIS A 221 9.68 -20.46 8.13
N TYR A 222 10.44 -20.90 9.14
CA TYR A 222 11.35 -20.06 9.95
C TYR A 222 12.62 -20.81 10.30
N GLN A 223 13.74 -20.10 10.58
CA GLN A 223 15.05 -20.68 10.89
C GLN A 223 15.49 -20.37 12.32
N GLY A 224 16.38 -21.22 12.88
CA GLY A 224 17.09 -21.00 14.13
C GLY A 224 16.33 -21.34 15.41
N GLU A 225 16.68 -20.66 16.51
CA GLU A 225 16.08 -20.88 17.84
C GLU A 225 14.57 -20.66 17.89
N GLN A 226 14.03 -19.81 17.02
CA GLN A 226 12.59 -19.57 16.86
C GLN A 226 11.86 -20.89 16.54
N SER A 227 12.45 -21.73 15.69
CA SER A 227 11.91 -23.04 15.31
C SER A 227 11.70 -23.97 16.53
N LEU A 228 12.65 -23.97 17.47
CA LEU A 228 12.61 -24.86 18.63
C LEU A 228 11.59 -24.38 19.67
N ARG A 229 11.58 -23.06 19.98
CA ARG A 229 10.69 -22.46 20.97
C ARG A 229 9.22 -22.51 20.52
N LEU A 230 8.94 -22.25 19.25
CA LEU A 230 7.58 -22.33 18.72
C LEU A 230 7.04 -23.77 18.69
N ARG A 231 7.89 -24.78 18.42
CA ARG A 231 7.50 -26.18 18.54
C ARG A 231 7.14 -26.53 19.97
N LEU A 232 7.86 -26.00 20.96
CA LEU A 232 7.57 -26.22 22.38
C LEU A 232 6.25 -25.54 22.80
N LEU A 233 5.99 -24.32 22.36
CA LEU A 233 4.74 -23.59 22.62
C LEU A 233 3.53 -24.29 21.99
N ARG A 234 3.65 -24.83 20.77
CA ARG A 234 2.60 -25.64 20.11
C ARG A 234 2.40 -26.99 20.79
N GLY A 235 3.44 -27.62 21.32
CA GLY A 235 3.36 -28.87 22.08
C GLY A 235 2.54 -28.70 23.37
N LEU A 236 2.58 -27.54 24.00
CA LEU A 236 1.78 -27.22 25.18
C LEU A 236 0.28 -26.98 24.85
N SER A 237 -0.03 -26.54 23.62
CA SER A 237 -1.43 -26.35 23.20
C SER A 237 -2.11 -27.64 22.73
N LEU A 238 -1.36 -28.64 22.28
CA LEU A 238 -1.88 -29.98 21.88
C LEU A 238 -2.20 -30.89 23.08
N GLY A 239 -1.78 -30.53 24.30
CA GLY A 239 -2.01 -31.30 25.53
C GLY A 239 -3.38 -31.11 26.19
N ARG A 240 -4.28 -30.26 25.68
CA ARG A 240 -5.60 -29.98 26.28
C ARG A 240 -6.82 -30.51 25.52
N ARG A 241 -6.68 -31.56 24.75
CA ARG A 241 -7.82 -32.35 24.28
C ARG A 241 -7.69 -33.79 24.71
N LYS A 242 -8.02 -34.05 25.98
CA LYS A 242 -8.53 -35.34 26.50
C LYS A 242 -9.18 -35.11 27.83
N GLY A 243 -10.46 -35.24 27.85
CA GLY A 243 -11.28 -35.24 29.02
C GLY A 243 -12.71 -34.95 28.66
#